data_e8b3729fcf4563ffce1c7a3dbe79b8a8
#
_entry.id   e8b3729fcf4563ffce1c7a3dbe79b8a8
#
_cell.length_a   1.000
_cell.length_b   1.000
_cell.length_c   1.000
_cell.angle_alpha   90.00
_cell.angle_beta   90.00
_cell.angle_gamma   90.00
#
_symmetry.space_group_name_H-M   'P 1'
#
loop_
_entity.id
_entity.type
_entity.pdbx_description
1 polymer ?
#
loop_
_entity_poly.entity_id
_entity_poly.type
_entity_poly.pdbx_seq_one_letter_code
_entity_poly.pdbx_strand_id
1 'polypeptide(L)'
;MDVYIEKLFNRAIFFHKNGDFKQALKFYYKILKFKPNHKLTLINISNIYDQTGNLIKAKFFFEKLLLLDCQNEEVIFKLGIIYFRLNDLKNCLLIFEKLIDINPNFINLKYNLFLIVKSSLFLNFKDINEKVLEKILLFLFHSNEIDHSAISDLGLNFLINTDDLDKYLNQKQILSFYFIQNFIKNELFHLILQKTIITQKNLEKILTLIRKEFFLNMESISEFNSLQYQNFLISLAEQSWLNEYVWFIDNEEFIKIEILKNKIEKDIEINEEEIVLLACYFQLNNSEIIKKKLLNYKSENILFNNLINLLIIEPEKELELKSNIKSFSLINNLVSKEVRDQYEKNPYPRWRYSNQLRQIDFNNDLNFQIKPNKFFFQKPLDKINILLAGCGTGKHIFNVAKFKNSKVLAVDLSLSSLAYAKRKINESDYQNVEFLQSDILNLEQLNKIFDIIHCVGTLHHMEKPMDGLKVLTNILSRNGVIKIGLYSEIARNEILKVKEVIKNKRFLNNVNDIRSFRKFILAENNSSNLYSSIFNRDFYSISNIKDLFFHAKEHHFTISKIKQFLEDFNLDFLGFVFSNDLIKKKYSKIFPGDKNLLNLDNWHYFEIENTNTFINMYQFFVKKR
;
A
#
# COMPACT_ATOMS: atom_id res chain seq x y z
N MET A 1 -51.12 4.98 24.18
CA MET A 1 -50.36 5.40 22.97
C MET A 1 -49.07 4.59 22.82
N ASP A 2 -48.21 4.50 23.81
CA ASP A 2 -46.92 3.82 23.73
C ASP A 2 -47.03 2.31 23.46
N VAL A 3 -47.96 1.58 24.10
CA VAL A 3 -48.22 0.15 23.82
C VAL A 3 -48.65 -0.09 22.36
N TYR A 4 -49.40 0.85 21.76
CA TYR A 4 -49.79 0.74 20.36
C TYR A 4 -48.62 0.99 19.42
N ILE A 5 -47.78 1.96 19.73
CA ILE A 5 -46.52 2.23 18.99
C ILE A 5 -45.61 1.02 19.05
N GLU A 6 -45.45 0.39 20.22
CA GLU A 6 -44.64 -0.81 20.40
C GLU A 6 -45.15 -1.99 19.57
N LYS A 7 -46.48 -2.23 19.55
CA LYS A 7 -47.05 -3.27 18.68
C LYS A 7 -46.81 -3.00 17.19
N LEU A 8 -46.90 -1.75 16.74
CA LEU A 8 -46.57 -1.37 15.37
C LEU A 8 -45.10 -1.57 15.07
N PHE A 9 -44.22 -1.24 16.02
CA PHE A 9 -42.79 -1.37 15.88
C PHE A 9 -42.34 -2.84 15.76
N ASN A 10 -42.89 -3.69 16.62
CA ASN A 10 -42.60 -5.14 16.57
C ASN A 10 -43.05 -5.78 15.24
N ARG A 11 -44.25 -5.34 14.73
CA ARG A 11 -44.70 -5.74 13.39
C ARG A 11 -43.74 -5.25 12.28
N ALA A 12 -43.31 -3.99 12.36
CA ALA A 12 -42.38 -3.44 11.37
C ALA A 12 -41.04 -4.20 11.37
N ILE A 13 -40.48 -4.51 12.56
CA ILE A 13 -39.25 -5.33 12.71
C ILE A 13 -39.44 -6.73 12.10
N PHE A 14 -40.60 -7.37 12.33
CA PHE A 14 -40.85 -8.70 11.75
C PHE A 14 -40.76 -8.64 10.22
N PHE A 15 -41.43 -7.72 9.57
CA PHE A 15 -41.35 -7.56 8.12
C PHE A 15 -39.95 -7.17 7.64
N HIS A 16 -39.26 -6.31 8.39
CA HIS A 16 -37.90 -5.91 8.09
C HIS A 16 -36.92 -7.09 8.09
N LYS A 17 -36.98 -7.94 9.13
CA LYS A 17 -36.16 -9.16 9.26
C LYS A 17 -36.44 -10.16 8.13
N ASN A 18 -37.68 -10.23 7.66
CA ASN A 18 -38.08 -11.13 6.57
C ASN A 18 -37.84 -10.52 5.16
N GLY A 19 -37.22 -9.34 5.07
CA GLY A 19 -36.91 -8.69 3.81
C GLY A 19 -38.11 -7.99 3.12
N ASP A 20 -39.30 -8.02 3.71
CA ASP A 20 -40.46 -7.27 3.18
C ASP A 20 -40.38 -5.81 3.57
N PHE A 21 -39.44 -5.09 2.93
CA PHE A 21 -39.21 -3.68 3.21
C PHE A 21 -40.41 -2.80 2.93
N LYS A 22 -41.29 -3.19 1.99
CA LYS A 22 -42.50 -2.41 1.67
C LYS A 22 -43.47 -2.41 2.84
N GLN A 23 -43.77 -3.56 3.44
CA GLN A 23 -44.64 -3.64 4.61
C GLN A 23 -43.97 -3.03 5.84
N ALA A 24 -42.66 -3.28 6.04
CA ALA A 24 -41.92 -2.66 7.14
C ALA A 24 -42.03 -1.13 7.10
N LEU A 25 -41.76 -0.49 5.97
CA LEU A 25 -41.89 0.97 5.80
C LEU A 25 -43.31 1.45 6.07
N LYS A 26 -44.36 0.73 5.65
CA LYS A 26 -45.76 1.09 5.91
C LYS A 26 -46.05 1.22 7.42
N PHE A 27 -45.54 0.28 8.22
CA PHE A 27 -45.68 0.31 9.67
C PHE A 27 -44.78 1.38 10.31
N TYR A 28 -43.55 1.54 9.88
CA TYR A 28 -42.66 2.57 10.37
C TYR A 28 -43.20 3.98 10.09
N TYR A 29 -43.78 4.25 8.93
CA TYR A 29 -44.42 5.54 8.64
C TYR A 29 -45.69 5.80 9.49
N LYS A 30 -46.45 4.74 9.84
CA LYS A 30 -47.55 4.89 10.79
C LYS A 30 -47.07 5.33 12.16
N ILE A 31 -45.93 4.78 12.63
CA ILE A 31 -45.35 5.23 13.92
C ILE A 31 -44.93 6.69 13.84
N LEU A 32 -44.28 7.12 12.75
CA LEU A 32 -43.85 8.51 12.61
C LEU A 32 -45.00 9.51 12.50
N LYS A 33 -46.23 9.09 12.13
CA LYS A 33 -47.41 9.95 12.20
C LYS A 33 -47.80 10.26 13.63
N PHE A 34 -47.59 9.33 14.57
CA PHE A 34 -47.90 9.54 16.00
C PHE A 34 -46.69 10.11 16.76
N LYS A 35 -45.48 9.71 16.40
CA LYS A 35 -44.24 10.11 17.06
C LYS A 35 -43.18 10.46 16.02
N PRO A 36 -43.19 11.68 15.46
CA PRO A 36 -42.33 12.08 14.33
C PRO A 36 -40.83 11.95 14.59
N ASN A 37 -40.42 11.97 15.86
CA ASN A 37 -39.02 11.90 16.29
C ASN A 37 -38.66 10.57 16.96
N HIS A 38 -39.38 9.47 16.64
CA HIS A 38 -39.07 8.14 17.17
C HIS A 38 -37.75 7.62 16.60
N LYS A 39 -36.63 7.77 17.35
CA LYS A 39 -35.28 7.52 16.91
C LYS A 39 -35.10 6.12 16.27
N LEU A 40 -35.55 5.04 16.95
CA LEU A 40 -35.42 3.67 16.44
C LEU A 40 -36.14 3.46 15.10
N THR A 41 -37.29 4.08 14.91
CA THR A 41 -38.04 4.02 13.63
C THR A 41 -37.28 4.74 12.53
N LEU A 42 -36.74 5.93 12.81
CA LEU A 42 -35.97 6.70 11.86
C LEU A 42 -34.69 5.91 11.43
N ILE A 43 -33.96 5.28 12.39
CA ILE A 43 -32.79 4.42 12.10
C ILE A 43 -33.18 3.29 11.15
N ASN A 44 -34.29 2.57 11.44
CA ASN A 44 -34.71 1.45 10.61
C ASN A 44 -35.14 1.88 9.20
N ILE A 45 -35.84 2.98 9.07
CA ILE A 45 -36.22 3.56 7.76
C ILE A 45 -34.94 3.93 6.98
N SER A 46 -33.98 4.62 7.62
CA SER A 46 -32.71 5.00 6.98
C SER A 46 -31.96 3.79 6.46
N ASN A 47 -31.87 2.74 7.29
CA ASN A 47 -31.20 1.48 6.93
C ASN A 47 -31.90 0.77 5.75
N ILE A 48 -33.24 0.73 5.73
CA ILE A 48 -33.98 0.15 4.59
C ILE A 48 -33.68 0.93 3.30
N TYR A 49 -33.70 2.26 3.35
CA TYR A 49 -33.41 3.07 2.16
C TYR A 49 -31.95 2.92 1.71
N ASP A 50 -31.01 2.79 2.63
CA ASP A 50 -29.61 2.50 2.30
C ASP A 50 -29.48 1.12 1.62
N GLN A 51 -30.06 0.06 2.21
CA GLN A 51 -30.03 -1.30 1.67
C GLN A 51 -30.72 -1.41 0.31
N THR A 52 -31.78 -0.66 0.09
CA THR A 52 -32.52 -0.64 -1.19
C THR A 52 -31.92 0.32 -2.24
N GLY A 53 -30.81 1.01 -1.91
CA GLY A 53 -30.12 1.93 -2.81
C GLY A 53 -30.78 3.30 -2.99
N ASN A 54 -31.85 3.62 -2.23
CA ASN A 54 -32.47 4.95 -2.28
C ASN A 54 -31.69 5.94 -1.39
N LEU A 55 -30.50 6.31 -1.86
CA LEU A 55 -29.56 7.12 -1.09
C LEU A 55 -30.09 8.50 -0.70
N ILE A 56 -30.92 9.12 -1.54
CA ILE A 56 -31.50 10.43 -1.25
C ILE A 56 -32.42 10.35 -0.03
N LYS A 57 -33.29 9.33 0.05
CA LYS A 57 -34.15 9.14 1.23
C LYS A 57 -33.34 8.68 2.45
N ALA A 58 -32.34 7.83 2.28
CA ALA A 58 -31.46 7.44 3.36
C ALA A 58 -30.77 8.68 3.97
N LYS A 59 -30.19 9.56 3.15
CA LYS A 59 -29.60 10.85 3.55
C LYS A 59 -30.59 11.65 4.38
N PHE A 60 -31.80 11.90 3.86
CA PHE A 60 -32.81 12.72 4.55
C PHE A 60 -33.12 12.20 5.97
N PHE A 61 -33.29 10.88 6.14
CA PHE A 61 -33.61 10.33 7.44
C PHE A 61 -32.40 10.27 8.38
N PHE A 62 -31.19 10.06 7.89
CA PHE A 62 -29.97 10.15 8.70
C PHE A 62 -29.68 11.61 9.12
N GLU A 63 -29.90 12.61 8.26
CA GLU A 63 -29.79 14.01 8.62
C GLU A 63 -30.81 14.39 9.72
N LYS A 64 -32.06 13.91 9.60
CA LYS A 64 -33.08 14.10 10.64
C LYS A 64 -32.66 13.45 11.98
N LEU A 65 -32.05 12.28 11.95
CA LEU A 65 -31.50 11.63 13.15
C LEU A 65 -30.38 12.45 13.78
N LEU A 66 -29.50 13.00 12.96
CA LEU A 66 -28.37 13.81 13.43
C LEU A 66 -28.87 15.12 14.10
N LEU A 67 -29.98 15.69 13.66
CA LEU A 67 -30.62 16.84 14.33
C LEU A 67 -31.17 16.47 15.72
N LEU A 68 -31.58 15.20 15.92
CA LEU A 68 -32.11 14.72 17.22
C LEU A 68 -30.99 14.26 18.16
N ASP A 69 -29.85 13.93 17.63
CA ASP A 69 -28.70 13.42 18.37
C ASP A 69 -27.40 13.70 17.58
N CYS A 70 -26.86 14.87 17.80
CA CYS A 70 -25.75 15.40 17.03
C CYS A 70 -24.40 14.71 17.34
N GLN A 71 -24.35 13.85 18.37
CA GLN A 71 -23.13 13.10 18.77
C GLN A 71 -23.23 11.60 18.48
N ASN A 72 -24.29 11.15 17.81
CA ASN A 72 -24.46 9.74 17.49
C ASN A 72 -23.46 9.27 16.43
N GLU A 73 -22.40 8.64 16.88
CA GLU A 73 -21.25 8.20 16.07
C GLU A 73 -21.67 7.30 14.89
N GLU A 74 -22.60 6.35 15.14
CA GLU A 74 -23.05 5.41 14.08
C GLU A 74 -23.84 6.14 12.98
N VAL A 75 -24.71 7.11 13.38
CA VAL A 75 -25.46 7.94 12.44
C VAL A 75 -24.50 8.81 11.62
N ILE A 76 -23.53 9.44 12.27
CA ILE A 76 -22.51 10.27 11.61
C ILE A 76 -21.74 9.43 10.59
N PHE A 77 -21.26 8.26 11.00
CA PHE A 77 -20.50 7.38 10.12
C PHE A 77 -21.31 6.93 8.89
N LYS A 78 -22.56 6.46 9.09
CA LYS A 78 -23.44 6.05 7.98
C LYS A 78 -23.76 7.19 7.04
N LEU A 79 -24.02 8.38 7.60
CA LEU A 79 -24.29 9.58 6.80
C LEU A 79 -23.07 9.96 5.95
N GLY A 80 -21.86 9.86 6.49
CA GLY A 80 -20.60 10.06 5.74
C GLY A 80 -20.48 9.12 4.54
N ILE A 81 -20.76 7.83 4.73
CA ILE A 81 -20.79 6.84 3.63
C ILE A 81 -21.86 7.16 2.59
N ILE A 82 -23.05 7.61 3.02
CA ILE A 82 -24.13 8.00 2.09
C ILE A 82 -23.72 9.23 1.27
N TYR A 83 -23.14 10.26 1.89
CA TYR A 83 -22.59 11.42 1.15
C TYR A 83 -21.56 10.99 0.11
N PHE A 84 -20.63 10.11 0.49
CA PHE A 84 -19.63 9.59 -0.45
C PHE A 84 -20.26 8.86 -1.65
N ARG A 85 -21.24 7.98 -1.40
CA ARG A 85 -21.99 7.26 -2.46
C ARG A 85 -22.84 8.18 -3.35
N LEU A 86 -23.24 9.35 -2.84
CA LEU A 86 -23.90 10.41 -3.60
C LEU A 86 -22.92 11.33 -4.34
N ASN A 87 -21.63 11.06 -4.24
CA ASN A 87 -20.54 11.89 -4.79
C ASN A 87 -20.49 13.32 -4.20
N ASP A 88 -21.00 13.49 -2.98
CA ASP A 88 -20.99 14.74 -2.21
C ASP A 88 -19.77 14.72 -1.27
N LEU A 89 -18.58 14.87 -1.85
CA LEU A 89 -17.31 14.75 -1.11
C LEU A 89 -17.17 15.83 -0.04
N LYS A 90 -17.64 17.05 -0.30
CA LYS A 90 -17.58 18.16 0.66
C LYS A 90 -18.28 17.81 1.98
N ASN A 91 -19.55 17.41 1.91
CA ASN A 91 -20.32 17.05 3.11
C ASN A 91 -19.82 15.74 3.73
N CYS A 92 -19.31 14.81 2.90
CA CYS A 92 -18.68 13.59 3.37
C CYS A 92 -17.48 13.89 4.29
N LEU A 93 -16.56 14.74 3.88
CA LEU A 93 -15.36 15.07 4.67
C LEU A 93 -15.71 15.88 5.93
N LEU A 94 -16.65 16.85 5.82
CA LEU A 94 -17.12 17.61 6.97
C LEU A 94 -17.74 16.72 8.07
N ILE A 95 -18.55 15.74 7.68
CA ILE A 95 -19.20 14.85 8.65
C ILE A 95 -18.21 13.87 9.28
N PHE A 96 -17.21 13.42 8.53
CA PHE A 96 -16.15 12.58 9.07
C PHE A 96 -15.17 13.36 9.96
N GLU A 97 -14.87 14.63 9.64
CA GLU A 97 -14.13 15.51 10.55
C GLU A 97 -14.82 15.58 11.92
N LYS A 98 -16.14 15.78 11.93
CA LYS A 98 -16.92 15.76 13.17
C LYS A 98 -16.79 14.42 13.92
N LEU A 99 -16.77 13.29 13.21
CA LEU A 99 -16.58 11.97 13.84
C LEU A 99 -15.18 11.81 14.43
N ILE A 100 -14.16 12.35 13.78
CA ILE A 100 -12.78 12.37 14.34
C ILE A 100 -12.76 13.11 15.67
N ASP A 101 -13.45 14.25 15.79
CA ASP A 101 -13.52 15.03 17.03
C ASP A 101 -14.26 14.31 18.17
N ILE A 102 -15.31 13.56 17.83
CA ILE A 102 -16.10 12.83 18.83
C ILE A 102 -15.40 11.53 19.25
N ASN A 103 -14.97 10.73 18.28
CA ASN A 103 -14.33 9.43 18.52
C ASN A 103 -13.36 9.06 17.40
N PRO A 104 -12.07 9.42 17.52
CA PRO A 104 -11.04 9.08 16.51
C PRO A 104 -10.81 7.58 16.38
N ASN A 105 -11.23 6.76 17.36
CA ASN A 105 -11.10 5.31 17.37
C ASN A 105 -12.37 4.58 16.92
N PHE A 106 -13.35 5.30 16.34
CA PHE A 106 -14.56 4.67 15.83
C PHE A 106 -14.21 3.55 14.82
N ILE A 107 -14.93 2.45 14.95
CA ILE A 107 -14.68 1.22 14.17
C ILE A 107 -14.71 1.50 12.66
N ASN A 108 -13.65 1.13 11.96
CA ASN A 108 -13.47 1.28 10.51
C ASN A 108 -13.40 2.74 10.01
N LEU A 109 -13.37 3.75 10.88
CA LEU A 109 -13.26 5.16 10.47
C LEU A 109 -12.01 5.40 9.62
N LYS A 110 -10.84 5.04 10.14
CA LYS A 110 -9.54 5.23 9.46
C LYS A 110 -9.52 4.59 8.08
N TYR A 111 -9.96 3.33 7.99
CA TYR A 111 -9.96 2.60 6.73
C TYR A 111 -10.95 3.16 5.71
N ASN A 112 -12.17 3.53 6.13
CA ASN A 112 -13.14 4.12 5.20
C ASN A 112 -12.71 5.51 4.73
N LEU A 113 -12.19 6.36 5.62
CA LEU A 113 -11.60 7.64 5.23
C LEU A 113 -10.43 7.45 4.25
N PHE A 114 -9.55 6.50 4.53
CA PHE A 114 -8.47 6.15 3.61
C PHE A 114 -8.99 5.78 2.21
N LEU A 115 -10.04 4.93 2.12
CA LEU A 115 -10.64 4.57 0.83
C LEU A 115 -11.28 5.77 0.12
N ILE A 116 -11.97 6.64 0.86
CA ILE A 116 -12.60 7.86 0.34
C ILE A 116 -11.52 8.79 -0.23
N VAL A 117 -10.50 9.08 0.57
CA VAL A 117 -9.38 9.95 0.18
C VAL A 117 -8.63 9.36 -1.01
N LYS A 118 -8.33 8.07 -1.01
CA LYS A 118 -7.69 7.37 -2.13
C LYS A 118 -8.52 7.43 -3.42
N SER A 119 -9.83 7.27 -3.34
CA SER A 119 -10.71 7.35 -4.53
C SER A 119 -10.88 8.77 -5.06
N SER A 120 -10.55 9.76 -4.23
CA SER A 120 -10.69 11.20 -4.53
C SER A 120 -9.42 11.81 -5.16
N LEU A 121 -8.37 11.03 -5.39
CA LEU A 121 -7.08 11.49 -5.97
C LEU A 121 -7.23 12.29 -7.28
N PHE A 122 -8.30 12.05 -8.04
CA PHE A 122 -8.55 12.71 -9.33
C PHE A 122 -9.63 13.80 -9.26
N LEU A 123 -10.14 14.12 -8.07
CA LEU A 123 -11.18 15.13 -7.89
C LEU A 123 -10.56 16.50 -7.62
N ASN A 124 -11.23 17.53 -8.09
CA ASN A 124 -10.80 18.91 -7.84
C ASN A 124 -11.20 19.30 -6.40
N PHE A 125 -10.22 19.57 -5.55
CA PHE A 125 -10.44 19.95 -4.14
C PHE A 125 -10.83 21.42 -3.93
N LYS A 126 -11.02 22.20 -4.99
CA LYS A 126 -11.33 23.65 -4.89
C LYS A 126 -12.55 23.96 -4.03
N ASP A 127 -13.50 23.03 -3.93
CA ASP A 127 -14.73 23.21 -3.16
C ASP A 127 -14.65 22.67 -1.72
N ILE A 128 -13.51 22.08 -1.33
CA ILE A 128 -13.30 21.49 -0.01
C ILE A 128 -12.60 22.52 0.88
N ASN A 129 -13.04 22.64 2.12
CA ASN A 129 -12.36 23.46 3.10
C ASN A 129 -10.97 22.89 3.40
N GLU A 130 -9.92 23.69 3.17
CA GLU A 130 -8.51 23.29 3.34
C GLU A 130 -8.23 22.78 4.75
N LYS A 131 -8.76 23.43 5.80
CA LYS A 131 -8.57 23.01 7.20
C LYS A 131 -9.16 21.63 7.48
N VAL A 132 -10.32 21.32 6.88
CA VAL A 132 -10.96 20.00 7.00
C VAL A 132 -10.11 18.93 6.33
N LEU A 133 -9.60 19.22 5.13
CA LEU A 133 -8.77 18.29 4.40
C LEU A 133 -7.43 18.05 5.11
N GLU A 134 -6.78 19.11 5.59
CA GLU A 134 -5.54 19.02 6.37
C GLU A 134 -5.72 18.15 7.60
N LYS A 135 -6.75 18.38 8.39
CA LYS A 135 -7.07 17.60 9.59
C LYS A 135 -7.30 16.11 9.28
N ILE A 136 -8.01 15.82 8.19
CA ILE A 136 -8.23 14.44 7.75
C ILE A 136 -6.91 13.79 7.29
N LEU A 137 -6.08 14.51 6.54
CA LEU A 137 -4.77 14.03 6.12
C LEU A 137 -3.86 13.78 7.32
N LEU A 138 -3.76 14.71 8.26
CA LEU A 138 -3.02 14.52 9.51
C LEU A 138 -3.53 13.30 10.28
N PHE A 139 -4.85 13.16 10.46
CA PHE A 139 -5.45 12.00 11.11
C PHE A 139 -5.06 10.68 10.44
N LEU A 140 -5.08 10.63 9.11
CA LEU A 140 -4.67 9.45 8.35
C LEU A 140 -3.16 9.21 8.43
N PHE A 141 -2.34 10.25 8.30
CA PHE A 141 -0.90 10.11 8.35
C PHE A 141 -0.36 9.78 9.75
N HIS A 142 -1.06 10.13 10.82
CA HIS A 142 -0.71 9.66 12.18
C HIS A 142 -1.02 8.17 12.40
N SER A 143 -1.94 7.59 11.66
CA SER A 143 -2.27 6.17 11.79
C SER A 143 -1.14 5.29 11.26
N ASN A 144 -0.85 4.17 11.95
CA ASN A 144 0.07 3.14 11.48
C ASN A 144 -0.65 1.94 10.83
N GLU A 145 -1.98 2.01 10.68
CA GLU A 145 -2.85 0.92 10.22
C GLU A 145 -3.26 1.04 8.74
N ILE A 146 -2.68 1.99 8.00
CA ILE A 146 -3.02 2.23 6.59
C ILE A 146 -1.78 2.27 5.69
N ASP A 147 -1.98 2.03 4.40
CA ASP A 147 -0.95 2.18 3.37
C ASP A 147 -0.86 3.63 2.89
N HIS A 148 0.00 4.43 3.53
CA HIS A 148 0.19 5.84 3.21
C HIS A 148 0.63 6.08 1.76
N SER A 149 1.34 5.13 1.13
CA SER A 149 1.81 5.27 -0.24
C SER A 149 0.68 5.51 -1.25
N ALA A 150 -0.54 5.05 -0.91
CA ALA A 150 -1.71 5.22 -1.77
C ALA A 150 -2.34 6.62 -1.70
N ILE A 151 -1.98 7.44 -0.71
CA ILE A 151 -2.51 8.81 -0.50
C ILE A 151 -1.40 9.88 -0.44
N SER A 152 -0.13 9.48 -0.62
CA SER A 152 1.02 10.39 -0.54
C SER A 152 0.96 11.52 -1.56
N ASP A 153 0.62 11.20 -2.82
CA ASP A 153 0.53 12.20 -3.88
C ASP A 153 -0.55 13.25 -3.60
N LEU A 154 -1.64 12.85 -2.95
CA LEU A 154 -2.70 13.78 -2.54
C LEU A 154 -2.21 14.72 -1.42
N GLY A 155 -1.53 14.16 -0.40
CA GLY A 155 -0.95 14.97 0.67
C GLY A 155 0.09 15.95 0.14
N LEU A 156 0.97 15.52 -0.78
CA LEU A 156 1.94 16.41 -1.42
C LEU A 156 1.26 17.47 -2.29
N ASN A 157 0.26 17.12 -3.10
CA ASN A 157 -0.48 18.08 -3.91
C ASN A 157 -1.25 19.08 -3.06
N PHE A 158 -1.77 18.68 -1.90
CA PHE A 158 -2.38 19.59 -0.94
C PHE A 158 -1.35 20.63 -0.47
N LEU A 159 -0.16 20.19 -0.01
CA LEU A 159 0.91 21.09 0.44
C LEU A 159 1.44 22.00 -0.69
N ILE A 160 1.57 21.48 -1.91
CA ILE A 160 2.00 22.25 -3.08
C ILE A 160 1.03 23.39 -3.37
N ASN A 161 -0.27 23.14 -3.25
CA ASN A 161 -1.29 24.15 -3.57
C ASN A 161 -1.49 25.17 -2.44
N THR A 162 -1.33 24.77 -1.17
CA THR A 162 -1.57 25.66 -0.01
C THR A 162 -0.37 26.52 0.35
N ASP A 163 0.84 26.00 0.18
CA ASP A 163 2.09 26.64 0.64
C ASP A 163 2.88 27.32 -0.49
N ASP A 164 2.26 27.61 -1.64
CA ASP A 164 2.93 28.22 -2.82
C ASP A 164 4.17 27.43 -3.31
N LEU A 165 4.24 26.12 -2.98
CA LEU A 165 5.37 25.26 -3.31
C LEU A 165 5.66 25.25 -4.82
N ASP A 166 4.63 25.39 -5.65
CA ASP A 166 4.74 25.45 -7.09
C ASP A 166 5.65 26.59 -7.57
N LYS A 167 5.65 27.73 -6.89
CA LYS A 167 6.53 28.86 -7.21
C LYS A 167 8.00 28.50 -7.05
N TYR A 168 8.32 27.67 -6.05
CA TYR A 168 9.68 27.25 -5.73
C TYR A 168 10.14 26.02 -6.51
N LEU A 169 9.24 25.07 -6.80
CA LEU A 169 9.54 23.89 -7.62
C LEU A 169 9.95 24.26 -9.06
N ASN A 170 9.46 25.39 -9.56
CA ASN A 170 9.71 25.87 -10.93
C ASN A 170 10.82 26.93 -11.04
N GLN A 171 11.29 27.52 -9.94
CA GLN A 171 12.35 28.52 -9.97
C GLN A 171 13.75 27.89 -9.99
N LYS A 172 14.59 28.35 -10.90
CA LYS A 172 16.03 27.99 -10.98
C LYS A 172 16.87 28.58 -9.84
N GLN A 173 16.31 29.47 -9.05
CA GLN A 173 16.98 30.10 -7.91
C GLN A 173 16.84 29.27 -6.65
N ILE A 174 17.98 28.98 -6.09
CA ILE A 174 18.25 28.25 -4.87
C ILE A 174 17.42 28.81 -3.72
N LEU A 175 16.69 27.91 -3.09
CA LEU A 175 16.17 27.86 -1.73
C LEU A 175 16.32 29.18 -0.96
N SER A 176 15.29 30.03 -1.03
CA SER A 176 15.20 31.11 -0.07
C SER A 176 15.02 30.46 1.31
N PHE A 177 15.73 30.98 2.29
CA PHE A 177 15.63 30.61 3.71
C PHE A 177 14.17 30.53 4.21
N TYR A 178 13.30 31.37 3.66
CA TYR A 178 11.87 31.40 3.93
C TYR A 178 11.13 30.12 3.52
N PHE A 179 11.48 29.52 2.38
CA PHE A 179 10.91 28.27 1.92
C PHE A 179 11.23 27.12 2.87
N ILE A 180 12.50 26.99 3.25
CA ILE A 180 12.96 25.97 4.17
C ILE A 180 12.21 26.08 5.51
N GLN A 181 12.05 27.29 6.04
CA GLN A 181 11.37 27.51 7.33
C GLN A 181 9.91 27.05 7.34
N ASN A 182 9.15 27.26 6.27
CA ASN A 182 7.75 26.84 6.21
C ASN A 182 7.61 25.32 6.16
N PHE A 183 8.44 24.63 5.38
CA PHE A 183 8.42 23.18 5.28
C PHE A 183 8.94 22.48 6.52
N ILE A 184 9.99 23.02 7.13
CA ILE A 184 10.55 22.51 8.39
C ILE A 184 9.52 22.54 9.53
N LYS A 185 8.53 23.43 9.47
CA LYS A 185 7.49 23.55 10.49
C LYS A 185 6.22 22.73 10.18
N ASN A 186 6.07 22.25 8.93
CA ASN A 186 4.85 21.60 8.49
C ASN A 186 4.82 20.12 8.93
N GLU A 187 3.93 19.80 9.87
CA GLU A 187 3.78 18.45 10.44
C GLU A 187 3.38 17.41 9.38
N LEU A 188 2.45 17.75 8.48
CA LEU A 188 2.03 16.83 7.42
C LEU A 188 3.18 16.48 6.48
N PHE A 189 4.05 17.45 6.18
CA PHE A 189 5.25 17.21 5.37
C PHE A 189 6.22 16.25 6.04
N HIS A 190 6.47 16.41 7.36
CA HIS A 190 7.29 15.48 8.13
C HIS A 190 6.73 14.06 8.08
N LEU A 191 5.42 13.90 8.32
CA LEU A 191 4.76 12.60 8.27
C LEU A 191 4.82 11.96 6.89
N ILE A 192 4.72 12.73 5.82
CA ILE A 192 4.88 12.23 4.45
C ILE A 192 6.31 11.73 4.23
N LEU A 193 7.33 12.49 4.63
CA LEU A 193 8.74 12.08 4.54
C LEU A 193 9.04 10.81 5.32
N GLN A 194 8.46 10.66 6.52
CA GLN A 194 8.67 9.53 7.41
C GLN A 194 7.95 8.25 6.94
N LYS A 195 6.85 8.37 6.23
CA LYS A 195 5.95 7.23 5.97
C LYS A 195 5.85 6.81 4.51
N THR A 196 6.30 7.65 3.58
CA THR A 196 6.19 7.40 2.15
C THR A 196 7.48 7.75 1.41
N ILE A 197 7.73 7.06 0.30
CA ILE A 197 8.82 7.42 -0.60
C ILE A 197 8.37 8.62 -1.44
N ILE A 198 9.19 9.67 -1.49
CA ILE A 198 8.98 10.81 -2.38
C ILE A 198 9.25 10.37 -3.82
N THR A 199 8.23 10.52 -4.67
CA THR A 199 8.23 10.10 -6.08
C THR A 199 8.12 11.28 -7.06
N GLN A 200 8.23 12.50 -6.56
CA GLN A 200 8.21 13.72 -7.37
C GLN A 200 9.64 14.20 -7.63
N LYS A 201 10.07 14.17 -8.90
CA LYS A 201 11.43 14.56 -9.35
C LYS A 201 11.91 15.90 -8.79
N ASN A 202 11.06 16.93 -8.86
CA ASN A 202 11.43 18.27 -8.44
C ASN A 202 11.60 18.36 -6.91
N LEU A 203 10.71 17.72 -6.16
CA LEU A 203 10.81 17.67 -4.70
C LEU A 203 12.03 16.86 -4.25
N GLU A 204 12.31 15.72 -4.87
CA GLU A 204 13.53 14.96 -4.61
C GLU A 204 14.78 15.81 -4.83
N LYS A 205 14.84 16.56 -5.93
CA LYS A 205 15.95 17.47 -6.22
C LYS A 205 16.15 18.50 -5.11
N ILE A 206 15.06 19.13 -4.65
CA ILE A 206 15.10 20.12 -3.56
C ILE A 206 15.58 19.46 -2.27
N LEU A 207 15.01 18.33 -1.88
CA LEU A 207 15.40 17.61 -0.67
C LEU A 207 16.86 17.16 -0.70
N THR A 208 17.38 16.76 -1.88
CA THR A 208 18.79 16.40 -2.04
C THR A 208 19.70 17.62 -1.86
N LEU A 209 19.30 18.79 -2.37
CA LEU A 209 20.05 20.04 -2.18
C LEU A 209 20.01 20.50 -0.71
N ILE A 210 18.84 20.43 -0.06
CA ILE A 210 18.70 20.76 1.37
C ILE A 210 19.58 19.82 2.20
N ARG A 211 19.52 18.52 1.96
CA ARG A 211 20.35 17.53 2.64
C ARG A 211 21.83 17.87 2.53
N LYS A 212 22.30 18.20 1.33
CA LYS A 212 23.70 18.60 1.09
C LYS A 212 24.05 19.86 1.85
N GLU A 213 23.24 20.92 1.78
CA GLU A 213 23.48 22.20 2.42
C GLU A 213 23.60 22.05 3.94
N PHE A 214 22.66 21.35 4.58
CA PHE A 214 22.72 21.03 5.99
C PHE A 214 23.99 20.27 6.36
N PHE A 215 24.36 19.29 5.54
CA PHE A 215 25.50 18.43 5.83
C PHE A 215 26.83 19.15 5.69
N LEU A 216 26.99 20.03 4.68
CA LEU A 216 28.24 20.73 4.44
C LEU A 216 28.44 21.93 5.37
N ASN A 217 27.38 22.61 5.80
CA ASN A 217 27.41 23.86 6.56
C ASN A 217 26.98 23.70 8.02
N MET A 218 26.98 22.48 8.54
CA MET A 218 26.55 22.12 9.90
C MET A 218 27.17 23.04 10.99
N GLU A 219 28.46 23.36 10.90
CA GLU A 219 29.18 24.14 11.90
C GLU A 219 28.91 25.65 11.83
N SER A 220 28.39 26.16 10.71
CA SER A 220 28.24 27.60 10.45
C SER A 220 26.82 28.14 10.69
N ILE A 221 25.82 27.29 10.88
CA ILE A 221 24.42 27.70 10.97
C ILE A 221 23.92 27.55 12.40
N SER A 222 24.09 28.61 13.19
CA SER A 222 23.65 28.64 14.61
C SER A 222 22.15 28.42 14.83
N GLU A 223 21.34 28.58 13.81
CA GLU A 223 19.88 28.35 13.83
C GLU A 223 19.50 26.86 13.78
N PHE A 224 20.43 25.96 13.41
CA PHE A 224 20.18 24.52 13.33
C PHE A 224 20.01 23.83 14.69
N ASN A 225 20.38 24.46 15.77
CA ASN A 225 20.20 23.95 17.14
C ASN A 225 18.74 23.99 17.63
N SER A 226 17.77 24.42 16.80
CA SER A 226 16.39 24.37 17.20
C SER A 226 15.82 22.97 17.03
N LEU A 227 14.96 22.54 17.97
CA LEU A 227 14.25 21.25 17.93
C LEU A 227 13.52 21.01 16.60
N GLN A 228 13.05 22.07 15.93
CA GLN A 228 12.33 21.97 14.65
C GLN A 228 13.25 21.50 13.52
N TYR A 229 14.49 21.98 13.46
CA TYR A 229 15.48 21.55 12.46
C TYR A 229 15.91 20.10 12.71
N GLN A 230 16.13 19.73 13.97
CA GLN A 230 16.46 18.35 14.34
C GLN A 230 15.32 17.39 13.91
N ASN A 231 14.07 17.74 14.15
CA ASN A 231 12.91 16.94 13.77
C ASN A 231 12.78 16.79 12.24
N PHE A 232 13.10 17.86 11.49
CA PHE A 232 13.13 17.79 10.03
C PHE A 232 14.26 16.88 9.53
N LEU A 233 15.47 17.00 10.09
CA LEU A 233 16.59 16.12 9.74
C LEU A 233 16.29 14.65 10.06
N ILE A 234 15.62 14.37 11.17
CA ILE A 234 15.15 13.03 11.51
C ILE A 234 14.18 12.52 10.41
N SER A 235 13.22 13.36 9.99
CA SER A 235 12.28 12.99 8.91
C SER A 235 12.99 12.73 7.59
N LEU A 236 14.06 13.49 7.30
CA LEU A 236 14.90 13.32 6.12
C LEU A 236 15.75 12.04 6.18
N ALA A 237 16.24 11.68 7.38
CA ALA A 237 16.94 10.42 7.60
C ALA A 237 16.01 9.21 7.43
N GLU A 238 14.76 9.29 7.92
CA GLU A 238 13.74 8.25 7.68
C GLU A 238 13.38 8.14 6.19
N GLN A 239 13.32 9.28 5.45
CA GLN A 239 13.13 9.26 4.00
C GLN A 239 14.31 8.60 3.28
N SER A 240 15.55 8.87 3.74
CA SER A 240 16.75 8.22 3.18
C SER A 240 16.76 6.71 3.44
N TRP A 241 16.27 6.27 4.58
CA TRP A 241 16.07 4.86 4.86
C TRP A 241 14.98 4.23 3.96
N LEU A 242 13.83 4.92 3.77
CA LEU A 242 12.74 4.44 2.91
C LEU A 242 13.18 4.28 1.46
N ASN A 243 13.93 5.25 0.93
CA ASN A 243 14.43 5.22 -0.43
C ASN A 243 15.74 4.42 -0.59
N GLU A 244 16.22 3.81 0.51
CA GLU A 244 17.42 2.99 0.57
C GLU A 244 18.68 3.75 0.13
N TYR A 245 18.75 5.04 0.48
CA TYR A 245 19.89 5.91 0.16
C TYR A 245 20.14 6.05 -1.35
N VAL A 246 19.09 6.03 -2.15
CA VAL A 246 19.17 6.06 -3.62
C VAL A 246 19.59 7.42 -4.17
N TRP A 247 19.44 8.49 -3.38
CA TRP A 247 19.75 9.85 -3.82
C TRP A 247 21.23 10.03 -4.15
N PHE A 248 21.51 10.85 -5.15
CA PHE A 248 22.87 11.10 -5.58
C PHE A 248 23.72 11.71 -4.46
N ILE A 249 24.98 11.32 -4.40
CA ILE A 249 26.01 11.78 -3.47
C ILE A 249 27.20 12.19 -4.32
N ASP A 250 27.71 13.40 -4.15
CA ASP A 250 28.92 13.84 -4.84
C ASP A 250 30.20 13.54 -4.02
N ASN A 251 31.35 13.89 -4.62
CA ASN A 251 32.65 13.56 -4.00
C ASN A 251 32.88 14.31 -2.67
N GLU A 252 32.40 15.55 -2.56
CA GLU A 252 32.54 16.35 -1.35
C GLU A 252 31.73 15.78 -0.21
N GLU A 253 30.45 15.44 -0.48
CA GLU A 253 29.59 14.73 0.45
C GLU A 253 30.22 13.40 0.87
N PHE A 254 30.74 12.62 -0.08
CA PHE A 254 31.33 11.31 0.20
C PHE A 254 32.52 11.38 1.15
N ILE A 255 33.44 12.33 0.94
CA ILE A 255 34.60 12.53 1.83
C ILE A 255 34.13 12.92 3.22
N LYS A 256 33.17 13.84 3.34
CA LYS A 256 32.65 14.30 4.64
C LYS A 256 31.90 13.20 5.38
N ILE A 257 31.17 12.32 4.66
CA ILE A 257 30.51 11.14 5.25
C ILE A 257 31.53 10.22 5.95
N GLU A 258 32.64 9.91 5.28
CA GLU A 258 33.68 9.05 5.85
C GLU A 258 34.36 9.72 7.07
N ILE A 259 34.61 11.04 7.00
CA ILE A 259 35.15 11.80 8.14
C ILE A 259 34.19 11.76 9.35
N LEU A 260 32.91 12.07 9.13
CA LEU A 260 31.90 12.09 10.18
C LEU A 260 31.69 10.70 10.78
N LYS A 261 31.60 9.65 9.94
CA LYS A 261 31.50 8.27 10.39
C LYS A 261 32.67 7.90 11.31
N ASN A 262 33.91 8.17 10.86
CA ASN A 262 35.12 7.87 11.62
C ASN A 262 35.17 8.66 12.95
N LYS A 263 34.68 9.90 12.97
CA LYS A 263 34.55 10.72 14.20
C LYS A 263 33.59 10.04 15.16
N ILE A 264 32.36 9.74 14.73
CA ILE A 264 31.34 9.08 15.57
C ILE A 264 31.81 7.72 16.10
N GLU A 265 32.56 6.96 15.30
CA GLU A 265 33.11 5.66 15.74
C GLU A 265 34.16 5.82 16.84
N LYS A 266 34.96 6.91 16.86
CA LYS A 266 36.01 7.18 17.86
C LYS A 266 35.52 7.91 19.11
N ASP A 267 34.56 8.82 18.95
CA ASP A 267 34.07 9.64 20.07
C ASP A 267 33.41 8.76 21.14
N ILE A 268 33.62 9.09 22.41
CA ILE A 268 33.00 8.37 23.53
C ILE A 268 31.55 8.80 23.71
N GLU A 269 31.30 10.10 23.59
CA GLU A 269 29.96 10.69 23.73
C GLU A 269 29.17 10.60 22.41
N ILE A 270 27.88 10.45 22.58
CA ILE A 270 26.94 10.43 21.45
C ILE A 270 26.45 11.85 21.19
N ASN A 271 26.74 12.37 20.00
CA ASN A 271 26.14 13.59 19.47
C ASN A 271 24.98 13.20 18.57
N GLU A 272 23.73 13.45 19.01
CA GLU A 272 22.51 13.07 18.28
C GLU A 272 22.42 13.75 16.92
N GLU A 273 22.83 15.01 16.80
CA GLU A 273 22.80 15.76 15.55
C GLU A 273 23.72 15.13 14.49
N GLU A 274 24.93 14.76 14.90
CA GLU A 274 25.89 14.06 14.03
C GLU A 274 25.37 12.70 13.58
N ILE A 275 24.74 11.96 14.49
CA ILE A 275 24.09 10.67 14.17
C ILE A 275 22.98 10.86 13.14
N VAL A 276 22.10 11.86 13.32
CA VAL A 276 20.99 12.13 12.39
C VAL A 276 21.53 12.56 11.02
N LEU A 277 22.52 13.43 10.97
CA LEU A 277 23.17 13.84 9.73
C LEU A 277 23.81 12.66 8.99
N LEU A 278 24.54 11.79 9.71
CA LEU A 278 25.09 10.57 9.12
C LEU A 278 23.94 9.64 8.62
N ALA A 279 22.86 9.53 9.38
CA ALA A 279 21.71 8.70 9.01
C ALA A 279 20.99 9.17 7.74
N CYS A 280 21.15 10.43 7.32
CA CYS A 280 20.65 10.91 6.02
C CYS A 280 21.43 10.33 4.82
N TYR A 281 22.60 9.74 5.03
CA TYR A 281 23.51 9.26 3.99
C TYR A 281 23.93 7.81 4.11
N PHE A 282 23.96 7.31 5.35
CA PHE A 282 24.55 6.02 5.69
C PHE A 282 23.62 5.19 6.54
N GLN A 283 23.52 3.92 6.23
CA GLN A 283 22.76 2.96 7.01
C GLN A 283 23.53 2.60 8.28
N LEU A 284 23.11 3.15 9.44
CA LEU A 284 23.86 3.10 10.69
C LEU A 284 24.19 1.69 11.18
N ASN A 285 23.32 0.70 10.93
CA ASN A 285 23.56 -0.70 11.31
C ASN A 285 24.67 -1.39 10.49
N ASN A 286 25.21 -0.75 9.44
CA ASN A 286 26.38 -1.26 8.71
C ASN A 286 27.69 -0.98 9.45
N SER A 287 27.68 -0.16 10.51
CA SER A 287 28.82 -0.01 11.41
C SER A 287 28.56 -0.71 12.74
N GLU A 288 29.29 -1.78 13.02
CA GLU A 288 29.14 -2.51 14.29
C GLU A 288 29.45 -1.64 15.52
N ILE A 289 30.34 -0.64 15.38
CA ILE A 289 30.68 0.29 16.47
C ILE A 289 29.51 1.22 16.74
N ILE A 290 28.99 1.89 15.73
CA ILE A 290 27.85 2.81 15.86
C ILE A 290 26.62 2.04 16.36
N LYS A 291 26.35 0.87 15.82
CA LYS A 291 25.26 -0.01 16.25
C LYS A 291 25.34 -0.29 17.76
N LYS A 292 26.50 -0.75 18.26
CA LYS A 292 26.70 -1.05 19.69
C LYS A 292 26.49 0.16 20.58
N LYS A 293 26.94 1.35 20.15
CA LYS A 293 26.74 2.61 20.90
C LYS A 293 25.25 2.95 21.03
N LEU A 294 24.47 2.75 19.95
CA LEU A 294 23.08 3.18 19.88
C LEU A 294 22.07 2.15 20.41
N LEU A 295 22.42 0.86 20.51
CA LEU A 295 21.52 -0.20 20.98
C LEU A 295 20.87 0.07 22.33
N ASN A 296 21.61 0.68 23.27
CA ASN A 296 21.14 0.96 24.63
C ASN A 296 21.01 2.47 24.92
N TYR A 297 21.22 3.31 23.90
CA TYR A 297 21.10 4.74 24.05
C TYR A 297 19.63 5.16 24.11
N LYS A 298 19.33 6.07 25.04
CA LYS A 298 17.98 6.67 25.17
C LYS A 298 18.11 8.18 25.12
N SER A 299 17.43 8.77 24.18
CA SER A 299 17.30 10.22 24.02
C SER A 299 16.08 10.76 24.76
N GLU A 300 16.12 12.03 25.12
CA GLU A 300 14.91 12.77 25.51
C GLU A 300 14.02 13.08 24.31
N ASN A 301 14.60 13.14 23.12
CA ASN A 301 13.86 13.33 21.87
C ASN A 301 13.21 12.02 21.41
N ILE A 302 11.87 11.97 21.48
CA ILE A 302 11.08 10.80 21.07
C ILE A 302 11.28 10.46 19.58
N LEU A 303 11.42 11.46 18.71
CA LEU A 303 11.63 11.22 17.27
C LEU A 303 13.00 10.61 17.02
N PHE A 304 14.04 11.02 17.76
CA PHE A 304 15.34 10.37 17.68
C PHE A 304 15.28 8.89 18.13
N ASN A 305 14.60 8.61 19.24
CA ASN A 305 14.39 7.22 19.67
C ASN A 305 13.65 6.39 18.60
N ASN A 306 12.66 6.96 17.92
CA ASN A 306 11.95 6.29 16.82
C ASN A 306 12.88 6.04 15.63
N LEU A 307 13.76 6.98 15.29
CA LEU A 307 14.77 6.81 14.25
C LEU A 307 15.74 5.67 14.61
N ILE A 308 16.25 5.63 15.83
CA ILE A 308 17.14 4.55 16.29
C ILE A 308 16.41 3.19 16.29
N ASN A 309 15.16 3.17 16.73
CA ASN A 309 14.37 1.95 16.63
C ASN A 309 14.29 1.45 15.18
N LEU A 310 14.01 2.34 14.22
CA LEU A 310 13.92 2.01 12.81
C LEU A 310 15.24 1.53 12.20
N LEU A 311 16.35 2.22 12.52
CA LEU A 311 17.65 2.01 11.88
C LEU A 311 18.52 0.93 12.53
N ILE A 312 18.30 0.66 13.82
CA ILE A 312 19.13 -0.24 14.64
C ILE A 312 18.31 -1.38 15.21
N ILE A 313 17.25 -1.09 15.98
CA ILE A 313 16.54 -2.10 16.76
C ILE A 313 15.72 -3.04 15.86
N GLU A 314 15.01 -2.49 14.86
CA GLU A 314 14.22 -3.32 13.94
C GLU A 314 15.09 -4.27 13.12
N PRO A 315 16.23 -3.86 12.51
CA PRO A 315 17.16 -4.76 11.85
C PRO A 315 17.73 -5.86 12.75
N GLU A 316 18.05 -5.55 14.02
CA GLU A 316 18.54 -6.57 14.97
C GLU A 316 17.45 -7.62 15.28
N LYS A 317 16.19 -7.19 15.48
CA LYS A 317 15.05 -8.11 15.60
C LYS A 317 14.85 -8.98 14.36
N GLU A 318 15.07 -8.44 13.16
CA GLU A 318 15.00 -9.20 11.92
C GLU A 318 16.09 -10.27 11.86
N LEU A 319 17.33 -9.97 12.30
CA LEU A 319 18.41 -10.96 12.38
C LEU A 319 18.07 -12.10 13.35
N GLU A 320 17.50 -11.77 14.51
CA GLU A 320 17.03 -12.78 15.47
C GLU A 320 15.89 -13.62 14.87
N LEU A 321 14.88 -12.99 14.26
CA LEU A 321 13.76 -13.68 13.63
C LEU A 321 14.21 -14.58 12.48
N LYS A 322 15.23 -14.16 11.72
CA LYS A 322 15.79 -14.90 10.60
C LYS A 322 16.31 -16.27 11.03
N SER A 323 16.98 -16.36 12.16
CA SER A 323 17.51 -17.64 12.71
C SER A 323 16.40 -18.61 13.13
N ASN A 324 15.18 -18.09 13.41
CA ASN A 324 14.03 -18.84 13.88
C ASN A 324 13.01 -19.20 12.79
N ILE A 325 13.29 -18.88 11.52
CA ILE A 325 12.44 -19.29 10.40
C ILE A 325 12.89 -20.65 9.88
N LYS A 326 11.92 -21.56 9.77
CA LYS A 326 12.19 -22.92 9.27
C LYS A 326 12.51 -22.89 7.77
N SER A 327 13.58 -23.59 7.36
CA SER A 327 13.88 -23.92 5.97
C SER A 327 13.38 -25.33 5.69
N PHE A 328 12.56 -25.50 4.64
CA PHE A 328 11.93 -26.80 4.36
C PHE A 328 12.85 -27.73 3.54
N SER A 329 13.54 -27.17 2.54
CA SER A 329 14.40 -27.94 1.63
C SER A 329 15.58 -27.11 1.12
N LEU A 330 16.59 -27.78 0.59
CA LEU A 330 17.67 -27.09 -0.11
C LEU A 330 17.16 -26.46 -1.41
N ILE A 331 17.56 -25.22 -1.65
CA ILE A 331 17.29 -24.52 -2.91
C ILE A 331 18.38 -24.95 -3.91
N ASN A 332 18.03 -25.85 -4.83
CA ASN A 332 18.98 -26.45 -5.77
C ASN A 332 19.02 -25.76 -7.14
N ASN A 333 17.89 -25.21 -7.61
CA ASN A 333 17.79 -24.52 -8.89
C ASN A 333 18.70 -23.28 -8.90
N LEU A 334 19.49 -23.10 -9.97
CA LEU A 334 20.46 -22.01 -10.07
C LEU A 334 19.79 -20.65 -10.13
N VAL A 335 18.73 -20.50 -10.91
CA VAL A 335 17.97 -19.24 -11.01
C VAL A 335 17.32 -18.90 -9.67
N SER A 336 16.74 -19.90 -8.97
CA SER A 336 16.20 -19.70 -7.61
C SER A 336 17.26 -19.23 -6.62
N LYS A 337 18.51 -19.71 -6.73
CA LYS A 337 19.64 -19.23 -5.91
C LYS A 337 19.97 -17.76 -6.22
N GLU A 338 20.09 -17.40 -7.50
CA GLU A 338 20.37 -16.02 -7.91
C GLU A 338 19.26 -15.05 -7.43
N VAL A 339 17.99 -15.42 -7.61
CA VAL A 339 16.84 -14.65 -7.14
C VAL A 339 16.84 -14.54 -5.61
N ARG A 340 17.08 -15.65 -4.90
CA ARG A 340 17.25 -15.63 -3.44
C ARG A 340 18.35 -14.65 -3.03
N ASP A 341 19.54 -14.73 -3.62
CA ASP A 341 20.70 -13.93 -3.24
C ASP A 341 20.48 -12.43 -3.53
N GLN A 342 19.70 -12.10 -4.55
CA GLN A 342 19.24 -10.74 -4.82
C GLN A 342 18.37 -10.22 -3.67
N TYR A 343 17.33 -10.98 -3.26
CA TYR A 343 16.40 -10.56 -2.21
C TYR A 343 16.95 -10.74 -0.78
N GLU A 344 17.96 -11.59 -0.58
CA GLU A 344 18.70 -11.65 0.68
C GLU A 344 19.46 -10.34 0.95
N LYS A 345 20.06 -9.75 -0.09
CA LYS A 345 20.79 -8.48 0.01
C LYS A 345 19.87 -7.27 0.03
N ASN A 346 18.77 -7.32 -0.73
CA ASN A 346 17.83 -6.21 -0.88
C ASN A 346 16.39 -6.76 -0.80
N PRO A 347 15.85 -6.99 0.40
CA PRO A 347 14.47 -7.43 0.58
C PRO A 347 13.48 -6.47 -0.11
N TYR A 348 12.53 -7.00 -0.89
CA TYR A 348 11.63 -6.24 -1.75
C TYR A 348 10.15 -6.62 -1.53
N PRO A 349 9.23 -5.65 -1.64
CA PRO A 349 9.46 -4.19 -1.61
C PRO A 349 9.79 -3.69 -0.20
N ARG A 350 10.47 -2.54 -0.07
CA ARG A 350 10.57 -1.87 1.24
C ARG A 350 9.28 -1.08 1.49
N TRP A 351 8.69 -1.27 2.66
CA TRP A 351 7.47 -0.58 3.09
C TRP A 351 7.45 -0.44 4.61
N ARG A 352 6.71 0.51 5.13
CA ARG A 352 6.65 0.77 6.57
C ARG A 352 5.31 0.38 7.18
N TYR A 353 4.22 0.72 6.51
CA TYR A 353 2.84 0.51 6.99
C TYR A 353 1.98 -0.12 5.91
N SER A 354 0.96 -0.88 6.32
CA SER A 354 0.01 -1.54 5.44
C SER A 354 -1.40 -1.46 6.03
N ASN A 355 -2.41 -1.63 5.19
CA ASN A 355 -3.79 -1.64 5.65
C ASN A 355 -4.04 -2.83 6.58
N GLN A 356 -4.37 -2.54 7.84
CA GLN A 356 -4.81 -3.55 8.81
C GLN A 356 -6.33 -3.59 8.79
N LEU A 357 -6.87 -4.66 8.23
CA LEU A 357 -8.30 -4.85 8.09
C LEU A 357 -8.78 -5.81 9.15
N ARG A 358 -9.99 -5.56 9.69
CA ARG A 358 -10.67 -6.55 10.51
C ARG A 358 -11.02 -7.77 9.67
N GLN A 359 -11.21 -8.89 10.36
CA GLN A 359 -11.57 -10.17 9.73
C GLN A 359 -12.81 -10.02 8.84
N ILE A 360 -12.67 -10.37 7.58
CA ILE A 360 -13.72 -10.35 6.57
C ILE A 360 -13.96 -11.74 5.98
N ASP A 361 -15.12 -11.93 5.37
CA ASP A 361 -15.43 -13.15 4.65
C ASP A 361 -14.71 -13.21 3.30
N PHE A 362 -14.06 -14.34 2.99
CA PHE A 362 -13.32 -14.49 1.74
C PHE A 362 -14.21 -14.43 0.51
N ASN A 363 -15.40 -15.08 0.53
CA ASN A 363 -16.30 -15.06 -0.64
C ASN A 363 -16.74 -13.64 -0.99
N ASN A 364 -16.98 -12.81 0.03
CA ASN A 364 -17.34 -11.41 -0.20
C ASN A 364 -16.20 -10.61 -0.84
N ASP A 365 -14.96 -10.83 -0.38
CA ASP A 365 -13.78 -10.16 -0.94
C ASP A 365 -13.49 -10.64 -2.37
N LEU A 366 -13.52 -11.96 -2.62
CA LEU A 366 -13.32 -12.52 -3.94
C LEU A 366 -14.37 -12.02 -4.93
N ASN A 367 -15.67 -12.12 -4.55
CA ASN A 367 -16.77 -11.70 -5.42
C ASN A 367 -16.75 -10.19 -5.70
N PHE A 368 -16.23 -9.38 -4.78
CA PHE A 368 -15.97 -7.97 -5.05
C PHE A 368 -14.88 -7.79 -6.11
N GLN A 369 -13.78 -8.56 -6.06
CA GLN A 369 -12.66 -8.44 -6.98
C GLN A 369 -12.99 -8.92 -8.40
N ILE A 370 -13.74 -10.04 -8.54
CA ILE A 370 -14.05 -10.68 -9.83
C ILE A 370 -15.35 -10.18 -10.48
N LYS A 371 -16.03 -9.19 -9.94
CA LYS A 371 -17.26 -8.64 -10.54
C LYS A 371 -17.14 -8.48 -12.05
N PRO A 372 -18.16 -8.81 -12.84
CA PRO A 372 -19.54 -9.18 -12.44
C PRO A 372 -19.72 -10.64 -12.02
N ASN A 373 -18.66 -11.45 -12.05
CA ASN A 373 -18.71 -12.87 -11.74
C ASN A 373 -18.89 -13.12 -10.24
N LYS A 374 -19.33 -14.35 -9.91
CA LYS A 374 -19.48 -14.82 -8.53
C LYS A 374 -18.88 -16.21 -8.40
N PHE A 375 -18.25 -16.43 -7.27
CA PHE A 375 -17.72 -17.73 -6.86
C PHE A 375 -18.06 -17.97 -5.41
N PHE A 376 -18.41 -19.21 -5.08
CA PHE A 376 -18.68 -19.62 -3.72
C PHE A 376 -18.02 -20.96 -3.45
N PHE A 377 -17.32 -21.08 -2.35
CA PHE A 377 -16.88 -22.39 -1.86
C PHE A 377 -18.10 -23.26 -1.51
N GLN A 378 -18.07 -24.50 -1.96
CA GLN A 378 -19.16 -25.46 -1.72
C GLN A 378 -19.20 -26.02 -0.28
N LYS A 379 -18.11 -25.86 0.49
CA LYS A 379 -18.02 -26.31 1.89
C LYS A 379 -18.19 -25.14 2.85
N PRO A 380 -18.84 -25.36 4.01
CA PRO A 380 -18.73 -24.46 5.13
C PRO A 380 -17.25 -24.25 5.46
N LEU A 381 -16.81 -22.99 5.54
CA LEU A 381 -15.40 -22.65 5.73
C LEU A 381 -15.08 -22.62 7.23
N ASP A 382 -15.13 -23.78 7.90
CA ASP A 382 -14.72 -23.86 9.29
C ASP A 382 -13.22 -23.60 9.46
N LYS A 383 -12.42 -23.84 8.40
CA LYS A 383 -11.00 -23.56 8.36
C LYS A 383 -10.51 -23.47 6.91
N ILE A 384 -9.95 -22.34 6.54
CA ILE A 384 -9.39 -22.08 5.19
C ILE A 384 -7.88 -22.17 5.26
N ASN A 385 -7.27 -23.03 4.47
CA ASN A 385 -5.82 -23.08 4.31
C ASN A 385 -5.40 -22.20 3.13
N ILE A 386 -4.58 -21.20 3.41
CA ILE A 386 -4.10 -20.24 2.41
C ILE A 386 -2.59 -20.40 2.24
N LEU A 387 -2.13 -20.49 1.00
CA LEU A 387 -0.73 -20.38 0.64
C LEU A 387 -0.47 -19.02 0.00
N LEU A 388 0.53 -18.32 0.50
CA LEU A 388 1.11 -17.17 -0.17
C LEU A 388 2.50 -17.56 -0.69
N ALA A 389 2.59 -17.85 -1.99
CA ALA A 389 3.79 -18.32 -2.65
C ALA A 389 4.58 -17.14 -3.24
N GLY A 390 5.77 -16.89 -2.70
CA GLY A 390 6.57 -15.71 -2.98
C GLY A 390 6.02 -14.48 -2.25
N CYS A 391 6.06 -14.52 -0.91
CA CYS A 391 5.46 -13.43 -0.10
C CYS A 391 6.33 -12.18 -0.02
N GLY A 392 7.61 -12.25 -0.41
CA GLY A 392 8.57 -11.16 -0.26
C GLY A 392 8.61 -10.63 1.17
N THR A 393 8.69 -9.32 1.32
CA THR A 393 8.65 -8.63 2.63
C THR A 393 7.27 -8.58 3.28
N GLY A 394 6.29 -9.30 2.73
CA GLY A 394 5.04 -9.60 3.42
C GLY A 394 3.92 -8.56 3.30
N LYS A 395 4.07 -7.49 2.52
CA LYS A 395 2.97 -6.50 2.35
C LYS A 395 1.66 -7.17 1.90
N HIS A 396 1.77 -8.20 1.06
CA HIS A 396 0.63 -8.97 0.56
C HIS A 396 -0.02 -9.87 1.63
N ILE A 397 0.71 -10.23 2.69
CA ILE A 397 0.17 -11.07 3.78
C ILE A 397 -1.04 -10.38 4.43
N PHE A 398 -1.02 -9.06 4.60
CA PHE A 398 -2.13 -8.29 5.17
C PHE A 398 -3.43 -8.43 4.36
N ASN A 399 -3.33 -8.72 3.05
CA ASN A 399 -4.49 -8.93 2.19
C ASN A 399 -5.13 -10.33 2.35
N VAL A 400 -4.42 -11.29 2.95
CA VAL A 400 -4.93 -12.66 3.12
C VAL A 400 -5.10 -13.06 4.60
N ALA A 401 -4.30 -12.50 5.50
CA ALA A 401 -4.41 -12.77 6.94
C ALA A 401 -5.72 -12.25 7.56
N LYS A 402 -6.36 -11.27 6.89
CA LYS A 402 -7.65 -10.69 7.27
C LYS A 402 -8.85 -11.63 7.13
N PHE A 403 -8.71 -12.79 6.49
CA PHE A 403 -9.86 -13.68 6.26
C PHE A 403 -10.22 -14.46 7.52
N LYS A 404 -11.52 -14.51 7.83
CA LYS A 404 -12.06 -15.27 8.95
C LYS A 404 -11.71 -16.74 8.82
N ASN A 405 -11.42 -17.38 9.95
CA ASN A 405 -11.17 -18.82 10.03
C ASN A 405 -10.05 -19.32 9.11
N SER A 406 -9.09 -18.45 8.75
CA SER A 406 -7.98 -18.80 7.85
C SER A 406 -6.70 -19.14 8.61
N LYS A 407 -5.89 -19.99 7.98
CA LYS A 407 -4.51 -20.28 8.33
C LYS A 407 -3.64 -20.02 7.11
N VAL A 408 -2.69 -19.08 7.23
CA VAL A 408 -1.83 -18.64 6.15
C VAL A 408 -0.45 -19.24 6.30
N LEU A 409 0.05 -19.89 5.24
CA LEU A 409 1.44 -20.26 5.10
C LEU A 409 2.11 -19.28 4.11
N ALA A 410 2.99 -18.42 4.61
CA ALA A 410 3.76 -17.48 3.82
C ALA A 410 5.12 -18.11 3.46
N VAL A 411 5.37 -18.25 2.16
CA VAL A 411 6.59 -18.91 1.63
C VAL A 411 7.38 -17.94 0.79
N ASP A 412 8.70 -17.92 0.98
CA ASP A 412 9.64 -17.17 0.13
C ASP A 412 11.01 -17.88 0.08
N LEU A 413 11.83 -17.53 -0.93
CA LEU A 413 13.20 -17.97 -1.06
C LEU A 413 14.13 -17.27 -0.06
N SER A 414 13.87 -15.99 0.25
CA SER A 414 14.72 -15.11 1.04
C SER A 414 14.34 -15.13 2.52
N LEU A 415 15.25 -15.56 3.37
CA LEU A 415 15.10 -15.46 4.84
C LEU A 415 15.06 -14.01 5.32
N SER A 416 15.80 -13.11 4.68
CA SER A 416 15.77 -11.68 5.01
C SER A 416 14.38 -11.08 4.72
N SER A 417 13.77 -11.42 3.58
CA SER A 417 12.40 -11.00 3.27
C SER A 417 11.39 -11.58 4.26
N LEU A 418 11.50 -12.86 4.60
CA LEU A 418 10.64 -13.52 5.58
C LEU A 418 10.78 -12.96 7.00
N ALA A 419 12.01 -12.62 7.41
CA ALA A 419 12.27 -12.01 8.73
C ALA A 419 11.60 -10.62 8.83
N TYR A 420 11.73 -9.80 7.79
CA TYR A 420 11.02 -8.53 7.67
C TYR A 420 9.51 -8.73 7.76
N ALA A 421 8.96 -9.65 6.96
CA ALA A 421 7.54 -9.97 6.95
C ALA A 421 7.04 -10.46 8.32
N LYS A 422 7.79 -11.33 8.98
CA LYS A 422 7.47 -11.86 10.33
C LYS A 422 7.47 -10.78 11.38
N ARG A 423 8.46 -9.86 11.36
CA ARG A 423 8.46 -8.71 12.26
C ARG A 423 7.20 -7.85 12.05
N LYS A 424 6.86 -7.53 10.79
CA LYS A 424 5.66 -6.73 10.46
C LYS A 424 4.35 -7.40 10.89
N ILE A 425 4.24 -8.71 10.78
CA ILE A 425 3.07 -9.45 11.28
C ILE A 425 3.02 -9.45 12.81
N ASN A 426 4.17 -9.60 13.49
CA ASN A 426 4.23 -9.53 14.95
C ASN A 426 3.84 -8.14 15.50
N GLU A 427 3.96 -7.07 14.69
CA GLU A 427 3.51 -5.70 15.02
C GLU A 427 2.00 -5.50 14.77
N SER A 428 1.29 -6.51 14.25
CA SER A 428 -0.14 -6.48 13.92
C SER A 428 -0.96 -7.43 14.80
N ASP A 429 -2.28 -7.34 14.68
CA ASP A 429 -3.21 -8.22 15.40
C ASP A 429 -3.35 -9.62 14.77
N TYR A 430 -2.66 -9.91 13.65
CA TYR A 430 -2.79 -11.19 12.96
C TYR A 430 -1.94 -12.28 13.64
N GLN A 431 -2.62 -13.38 14.07
CA GLN A 431 -1.99 -14.53 14.72
C GLN A 431 -2.06 -15.81 13.86
N ASN A 432 -2.58 -15.72 12.65
CA ASN A 432 -2.91 -16.86 11.78
C ASN A 432 -1.88 -17.11 10.68
N VAL A 433 -0.66 -16.57 10.80
CA VAL A 433 0.39 -16.63 9.77
C VAL A 433 1.58 -17.47 10.22
N GLU A 434 1.95 -18.47 9.43
CA GLU A 434 3.18 -19.25 9.55
C GLU A 434 4.15 -18.88 8.43
N PHE A 435 5.45 -18.88 8.71
CA PHE A 435 6.52 -18.53 7.77
C PHE A 435 7.39 -19.73 7.46
N LEU A 436 7.74 -19.92 6.18
CA LEU A 436 8.56 -21.03 5.72
C LEU A 436 9.47 -20.59 4.57
N GLN A 437 10.78 -20.83 4.70
CA GLN A 437 11.68 -20.71 3.56
C GLN A 437 11.56 -21.96 2.68
N SER A 438 11.20 -21.80 1.42
CA SER A 438 11.16 -22.87 0.43
C SER A 438 11.13 -22.32 -0.99
N ASP A 439 11.65 -23.11 -1.93
CA ASP A 439 11.35 -22.95 -3.35
C ASP A 439 9.93 -23.45 -3.62
N ILE A 440 9.17 -22.76 -4.50
CA ILE A 440 7.85 -23.20 -4.96
C ILE A 440 7.93 -24.61 -5.54
N LEU A 441 8.99 -24.94 -6.24
CA LEU A 441 9.22 -26.26 -6.86
C LEU A 441 9.22 -27.42 -5.85
N ASN A 442 9.44 -27.15 -4.58
CA ASN A 442 9.52 -28.18 -3.52
C ASN A 442 8.22 -28.30 -2.69
N LEU A 443 7.21 -27.47 -2.94
CA LEU A 443 6.01 -27.37 -2.07
C LEU A 443 5.13 -28.62 -2.08
N GLU A 444 5.15 -29.43 -3.14
CA GLU A 444 4.43 -30.73 -3.15
C GLU A 444 4.90 -31.67 -2.04
N GLN A 445 6.19 -31.64 -1.71
CA GLN A 445 6.78 -32.46 -0.66
C GLN A 445 6.28 -32.12 0.75
N LEU A 446 5.60 -30.97 0.94
CA LEU A 446 4.94 -30.63 2.20
C LEU A 446 3.73 -31.53 2.49
N ASN A 447 3.19 -32.22 1.48
CA ASN A 447 1.97 -33.01 1.58
C ASN A 447 0.79 -32.24 2.21
N LYS A 448 0.68 -30.95 1.89
CA LYS A 448 -0.39 -30.05 2.33
C LYS A 448 -1.21 -29.61 1.12
N ILE A 449 -2.52 -29.52 1.33
CA ILE A 449 -3.47 -29.01 0.32
C ILE A 449 -4.00 -27.65 0.79
N PHE A 450 -4.11 -26.73 -0.14
CA PHE A 450 -4.56 -25.35 0.11
C PHE A 450 -5.87 -25.05 -0.61
N ASP A 451 -6.75 -24.30 0.04
CA ASP A 451 -8.02 -23.87 -0.53
C ASP A 451 -7.86 -22.60 -1.36
N ILE A 452 -6.91 -21.77 -0.96
CA ILE A 452 -6.59 -20.52 -1.62
C ILE A 452 -5.08 -20.43 -1.79
N ILE A 453 -4.64 -20.11 -3.00
CA ILE A 453 -3.22 -19.83 -3.28
C ILE A 453 -3.11 -18.44 -3.89
N HIS A 454 -2.24 -17.61 -3.34
CA HIS A 454 -1.83 -16.36 -3.97
C HIS A 454 -0.39 -16.49 -4.44
N CYS A 455 -0.15 -16.30 -5.74
CA CYS A 455 1.16 -16.25 -6.37
C CYS A 455 1.21 -15.03 -7.30
N VAL A 456 1.58 -13.88 -6.73
CA VAL A 456 1.53 -12.58 -7.39
C VAL A 456 2.93 -11.99 -7.43
N GLY A 457 3.45 -11.74 -8.62
CA GLY A 457 4.80 -11.16 -8.77
C GLY A 457 5.94 -12.19 -8.61
N THR A 458 5.69 -13.51 -8.80
CA THR A 458 6.68 -14.54 -8.48
C THR A 458 6.99 -15.47 -9.64
N LEU A 459 5.97 -16.05 -10.29
CA LEU A 459 6.17 -17.08 -11.33
C LEU A 459 7.06 -16.59 -12.49
N HIS A 460 6.91 -15.33 -12.85
CA HIS A 460 7.67 -14.75 -13.98
C HIS A 460 9.19 -14.57 -13.69
N HIS A 461 9.62 -14.79 -12.45
CA HIS A 461 11.02 -14.78 -12.05
C HIS A 461 11.63 -16.18 -11.95
N MET A 462 10.84 -17.23 -12.12
CA MET A 462 11.31 -18.61 -12.11
C MET A 462 12.05 -18.96 -13.43
N GLU A 463 12.91 -19.94 -13.40
CA GLU A 463 13.55 -20.45 -14.62
C GLU A 463 12.50 -20.91 -15.64
N LYS A 464 11.55 -21.72 -15.17
CA LYS A 464 10.41 -22.22 -15.93
C LYS A 464 9.11 -21.92 -15.15
N PRO A 465 8.40 -20.83 -15.46
CA PRO A 465 7.20 -20.41 -14.76
C PRO A 465 6.12 -21.48 -14.68
N MET A 466 5.99 -22.30 -15.73
CA MET A 466 4.96 -23.32 -15.81
C MET A 466 5.22 -24.51 -14.88
N ASP A 467 6.47 -24.82 -14.54
CA ASP A 467 6.80 -25.83 -13.53
C ASP A 467 6.28 -25.40 -12.15
N GLY A 468 6.48 -24.12 -11.82
CA GLY A 468 5.91 -23.54 -10.59
C GLY A 468 4.38 -23.57 -10.58
N LEU A 469 3.72 -23.19 -11.69
CA LEU A 469 2.25 -23.26 -11.80
C LEU A 469 1.74 -24.68 -11.65
N LYS A 470 2.43 -25.68 -12.22
CA LYS A 470 2.10 -27.10 -12.06
C LYS A 470 2.10 -27.52 -10.60
N VAL A 471 3.15 -27.19 -9.86
CA VAL A 471 3.24 -27.46 -8.41
C VAL A 471 2.07 -26.83 -7.67
N LEU A 472 1.82 -25.54 -7.90
CA LEU A 472 0.71 -24.82 -7.25
C LEU A 472 -0.66 -25.44 -7.57
N THR A 473 -0.87 -25.89 -8.81
CA THR A 473 -2.11 -26.55 -9.22
C THR A 473 -2.27 -27.92 -8.55
N ASN A 474 -1.18 -28.69 -8.36
CA ASN A 474 -1.22 -30.00 -7.72
C ASN A 474 -1.58 -29.91 -6.23
N ILE A 475 -1.09 -28.88 -5.53
CA ILE A 475 -1.38 -28.67 -4.11
C ILE A 475 -2.66 -27.84 -3.84
N LEU A 476 -3.37 -27.44 -4.91
CA LEU A 476 -4.67 -26.77 -4.81
C LEU A 476 -5.78 -27.78 -4.55
N SER A 477 -6.67 -27.51 -3.61
CA SER A 477 -7.86 -28.33 -3.36
C SER A 477 -8.79 -28.36 -4.59
N ARG A 478 -9.63 -29.39 -4.71
CA ARG A 478 -10.51 -29.59 -5.88
C ARG A 478 -11.42 -28.39 -6.17
N ASN A 479 -11.86 -27.66 -5.16
CA ASN A 479 -12.67 -26.45 -5.28
C ASN A 479 -11.89 -25.19 -4.94
N GLY A 480 -10.57 -25.26 -4.96
CA GLY A 480 -9.70 -24.16 -4.59
C GLY A 480 -9.55 -23.12 -5.69
N VAL A 481 -9.04 -21.97 -5.30
CA VAL A 481 -8.77 -20.83 -6.21
C VAL A 481 -7.31 -20.38 -6.12
N ILE A 482 -6.74 -19.97 -7.25
CA ILE A 482 -5.42 -19.35 -7.31
C ILE A 482 -5.58 -17.91 -7.80
N LYS A 483 -4.98 -16.97 -7.09
CA LYS A 483 -4.71 -15.62 -7.58
C LYS A 483 -3.33 -15.60 -8.20
N ILE A 484 -3.24 -15.26 -9.49
CA ILE A 484 -1.99 -15.21 -10.26
C ILE A 484 -1.68 -13.77 -10.63
N GLY A 485 -0.39 -13.39 -10.50
CA GLY A 485 0.12 -12.11 -10.97
C GLY A 485 1.31 -12.30 -11.93
N LEU A 486 1.21 -11.81 -13.19
CA LEU A 486 2.21 -11.96 -14.23
C LEU A 486 2.46 -10.63 -14.95
N TYR A 487 3.69 -10.40 -15.42
CA TYR A 487 4.01 -9.22 -16.20
C TYR A 487 3.51 -9.30 -17.64
N SER A 488 2.85 -8.23 -18.08
CA SER A 488 2.39 -8.07 -19.46
C SER A 488 3.56 -7.73 -20.38
N GLU A 489 3.68 -8.45 -21.49
CA GLU A 489 4.67 -8.19 -22.55
C GLU A 489 4.45 -6.80 -23.16
N ILE A 490 3.20 -6.42 -23.40
CA ILE A 490 2.81 -5.13 -24.01
C ILE A 490 3.16 -3.98 -23.04
N ALA A 491 2.78 -4.10 -21.76
CA ALA A 491 2.99 -3.05 -20.78
C ALA A 491 4.47 -2.88 -20.37
N ARG A 492 5.31 -3.92 -20.55
CA ARG A 492 6.76 -3.89 -20.23
C ARG A 492 7.63 -3.28 -21.33
N ASN A 493 7.07 -2.91 -22.47
CA ASN A 493 7.84 -2.43 -23.63
C ASN A 493 8.75 -1.23 -23.29
N GLU A 494 8.25 -0.25 -22.52
CA GLU A 494 9.05 0.90 -22.10
C GLU A 494 10.21 0.49 -21.15
N ILE A 495 9.96 -0.47 -20.27
CA ILE A 495 10.98 -0.98 -19.34
C ILE A 495 12.09 -1.72 -20.11
N LEU A 496 11.76 -2.47 -21.15
CA LEU A 496 12.74 -3.15 -22.01
C LEU A 496 13.67 -2.16 -22.70
N LYS A 497 13.16 -1.03 -23.19
CA LYS A 497 14.00 0.04 -23.77
C LYS A 497 15.00 0.60 -22.75
N VAL A 498 14.58 0.76 -21.50
CA VAL A 498 15.48 1.21 -20.41
C VAL A 498 16.53 0.15 -20.10
N LYS A 499 16.17 -1.14 -20.08
CA LYS A 499 17.13 -2.26 -19.90
C LYS A 499 18.17 -2.29 -21.01
N GLU A 500 17.83 -1.98 -22.25
CA GLU A 500 18.77 -1.84 -23.36
C GLU A 500 19.77 -0.69 -23.12
N VAL A 501 19.31 0.45 -22.63
CA VAL A 501 20.19 1.58 -22.28
C VAL A 501 21.14 1.22 -21.15
N ILE A 502 20.66 0.53 -20.11
CA ILE A 502 21.50 0.03 -19.01
C ILE A 502 22.63 -0.86 -19.55
N LYS A 503 22.28 -1.81 -20.44
CA LYS A 503 23.23 -2.72 -21.09
C LYS A 503 24.25 -1.97 -21.95
N ASN A 504 23.79 -1.03 -22.79
CA ASN A 504 24.65 -0.30 -23.72
C ASN A 504 25.60 0.65 -22.98
N LYS A 505 25.16 1.27 -21.88
CA LYS A 505 25.98 2.13 -21.02
C LYS A 505 26.76 1.37 -19.95
N ARG A 506 26.60 0.04 -19.86
CA ARG A 506 27.29 -0.87 -18.93
C ARG A 506 27.09 -0.52 -17.44
N PHE A 507 25.90 -0.03 -17.07
CA PHE A 507 25.57 0.11 -15.66
C PHE A 507 25.43 -1.26 -15.00
N LEU A 508 26.13 -1.44 -13.87
CA LEU A 508 26.11 -2.68 -13.09
C LEU A 508 25.05 -2.65 -11.98
N ASN A 509 24.70 -3.84 -11.49
CA ASN A 509 23.74 -4.00 -10.38
C ASN A 509 24.41 -3.73 -9.01
N ASN A 510 24.98 -2.52 -8.84
CA ASN A 510 25.50 -2.03 -7.57
C ASN A 510 24.95 -0.63 -7.26
N VAL A 511 25.04 -0.20 -6.01
CA VAL A 511 24.42 1.07 -5.55
C VAL A 511 24.96 2.29 -6.31
N ASN A 512 26.26 2.35 -6.58
CA ASN A 512 26.89 3.49 -7.23
C ASN A 512 26.46 3.61 -8.69
N ASP A 513 26.40 2.48 -9.42
CA ASP A 513 25.94 2.47 -10.80
C ASP A 513 24.44 2.77 -10.89
N ILE A 514 23.62 2.30 -9.92
CA ILE A 514 22.21 2.64 -9.85
C ILE A 514 22.02 4.15 -9.62
N ARG A 515 22.79 4.78 -8.75
CA ARG A 515 22.77 6.25 -8.56
C ARG A 515 23.18 7.00 -9.84
N SER A 516 24.22 6.49 -10.53
CA SER A 516 24.70 7.05 -11.81
C SER A 516 23.65 6.88 -12.92
N PHE A 517 23.03 5.70 -13.01
CA PHE A 517 21.91 5.43 -13.92
C PHE A 517 20.73 6.38 -13.63
N ARG A 518 20.32 6.54 -12.37
CA ARG A 518 19.26 7.48 -12.01
C ARG A 518 19.60 8.93 -12.39
N LYS A 519 20.83 9.37 -12.10
CA LYS A 519 21.30 10.71 -12.48
C LYS A 519 21.19 10.91 -13.99
N PHE A 520 21.57 9.88 -14.78
CA PHE A 520 21.45 9.91 -16.24
C PHE A 520 19.99 10.06 -16.67
N ILE A 521 19.07 9.21 -16.16
CA ILE A 521 17.64 9.30 -16.50
C ILE A 521 17.00 10.63 -16.05
N LEU A 522 17.34 11.13 -14.85
CA LEU A 522 16.84 12.40 -14.34
C LEU A 522 17.31 13.62 -15.14
N ALA A 523 18.44 13.51 -15.85
CA ALA A 523 18.95 14.56 -16.74
C ALA A 523 18.28 14.56 -18.14
N GLU A 524 17.59 13.45 -18.52
CA GLU A 524 16.91 13.35 -19.81
C GLU A 524 15.76 14.36 -19.92
N ASN A 525 15.53 14.83 -21.15
CA ASN A 525 14.46 15.78 -21.46
C ASN A 525 13.10 15.08 -21.50
N ASN A 526 12.02 15.83 -21.26
CA ASN A 526 10.63 15.35 -21.23
C ASN A 526 10.19 14.66 -22.54
N SER A 527 10.87 14.88 -23.66
CA SER A 527 10.59 14.25 -24.96
C SER A 527 11.25 12.87 -25.14
N SER A 528 12.11 12.45 -24.21
CA SER A 528 12.78 11.15 -24.26
C SER A 528 11.84 10.03 -23.85
N ASN A 529 11.84 8.91 -24.59
CA ASN A 529 11.11 7.68 -24.21
C ASN A 529 11.58 7.12 -22.84
N LEU A 530 12.78 7.48 -22.39
CA LEU A 530 13.33 7.08 -21.10
C LEU A 530 12.73 7.88 -19.94
N TYR A 531 12.24 9.09 -20.23
CA TYR A 531 11.66 9.98 -19.23
C TYR A 531 10.41 9.38 -18.55
N SER A 532 9.68 8.49 -19.24
CA SER A 532 8.52 7.79 -18.65
C SER A 532 8.88 6.99 -17.39
N SER A 533 10.15 6.54 -17.27
CA SER A 533 10.63 5.79 -16.11
C SER A 533 10.52 6.55 -14.80
N ILE A 534 10.65 7.88 -14.80
CA ILE A 534 10.57 8.71 -13.59
C ILE A 534 9.15 8.80 -13.02
N PHE A 535 8.12 8.43 -13.79
CA PHE A 535 6.75 8.36 -13.29
C PHE A 535 6.43 7.01 -12.64
N ASN A 536 7.34 6.03 -12.77
CA ASN A 536 7.22 4.76 -12.08
C ASN A 536 7.71 4.92 -10.63
N ARG A 537 6.87 4.59 -9.65
CA ARG A 537 7.24 4.65 -8.23
C ARG A 537 8.45 3.79 -7.89
N ASP A 538 8.66 2.72 -8.64
CA ASP A 538 9.81 1.81 -8.45
C ASP A 538 11.15 2.44 -8.84
N PHE A 539 11.15 3.62 -9.46
CA PHE A 539 12.36 4.38 -9.76
C PHE A 539 12.98 5.08 -8.54
N TYR A 540 12.32 5.07 -7.37
CA TYR A 540 12.67 5.93 -6.24
C TYR A 540 13.23 5.20 -5.01
N SER A 541 13.59 3.90 -5.13
CA SER A 541 14.40 3.19 -4.13
C SER A 541 15.31 2.15 -4.77
N ILE A 542 16.35 1.74 -4.06
CA ILE A 542 17.36 0.79 -4.60
C ILE A 542 16.75 -0.57 -4.90
N SER A 543 16.00 -1.17 -3.95
CA SER A 543 15.40 -2.50 -4.14
C SER A 543 14.38 -2.50 -5.28
N ASN A 544 13.57 -1.44 -5.37
CA ASN A 544 12.58 -1.29 -6.43
C ASN A 544 13.24 -1.16 -7.82
N ILE A 545 14.31 -0.36 -7.94
CA ILE A 545 15.07 -0.23 -9.19
C ILE A 545 15.72 -1.56 -9.57
N LYS A 546 16.28 -2.28 -8.61
CA LYS A 546 16.86 -3.61 -8.86
C LYS A 546 15.83 -4.59 -9.37
N ASP A 547 14.65 -4.61 -8.77
CA ASP A 547 13.54 -5.45 -9.20
C ASP A 547 13.05 -5.07 -10.61
N LEU A 548 12.86 -3.77 -10.88
CA LEU A 548 12.32 -3.28 -12.13
C LEU A 548 13.28 -3.42 -13.32
N PHE A 549 14.55 -3.05 -13.14
CA PHE A 549 15.51 -2.87 -14.25
C PHE A 549 16.69 -3.83 -14.24
N PHE A 550 17.09 -4.36 -13.07
CA PHE A 550 18.29 -5.18 -12.90
C PHE A 550 18.00 -6.61 -12.46
N HIS A 551 16.72 -7.05 -12.53
CA HIS A 551 16.35 -8.40 -12.12
C HIS A 551 17.07 -9.48 -12.95
N ALA A 552 17.56 -10.54 -12.29
CA ALA A 552 18.34 -11.61 -12.91
C ALA A 552 17.56 -12.37 -14.00
N LYS A 553 16.27 -12.63 -13.75
CA LYS A 553 15.37 -13.35 -14.67
C LYS A 553 13.97 -12.77 -14.65
N GLU A 554 13.42 -12.50 -15.85
CA GLU A 554 12.06 -12.01 -15.99
C GLU A 554 11.42 -12.58 -17.28
N HIS A 555 10.23 -13.15 -17.14
CA HIS A 555 9.41 -13.62 -18.26
C HIS A 555 8.22 -12.70 -18.45
N HIS A 556 7.85 -12.45 -19.72
CA HIS A 556 6.70 -11.64 -20.09
C HIS A 556 5.63 -12.50 -20.75
N PHE A 557 4.38 -12.20 -20.44
CA PHE A 557 3.23 -12.95 -20.89
C PHE A 557 2.34 -12.09 -21.78
N THR A 558 1.66 -12.75 -22.71
CA THR A 558 0.49 -12.20 -23.43
C THR A 558 -0.75 -12.90 -22.92
N ILE A 559 -1.92 -12.30 -23.13
CA ILE A 559 -3.19 -12.93 -22.74
C ILE A 559 -3.40 -14.23 -23.52
N SER A 560 -2.89 -14.34 -24.76
CA SER A 560 -2.93 -15.59 -25.53
C SER A 560 -2.10 -16.70 -24.87
N LYS A 561 -0.89 -16.39 -24.33
CA LYS A 561 -0.10 -17.35 -23.55
C LYS A 561 -0.83 -17.76 -22.26
N ILE A 562 -1.53 -16.80 -21.62
CA ILE A 562 -2.34 -17.08 -20.43
C ILE A 562 -3.46 -18.05 -20.78
N LYS A 563 -4.21 -17.79 -21.85
CA LYS A 563 -5.27 -18.69 -22.34
C LYS A 563 -4.76 -20.12 -22.53
N GLN A 564 -3.61 -20.26 -23.21
CA GLN A 564 -3.01 -21.57 -23.48
C GLN A 564 -2.69 -22.33 -22.18
N PHE A 565 -1.98 -21.74 -21.22
CA PHE A 565 -1.63 -22.47 -20.02
C PHE A 565 -2.85 -22.76 -19.11
N LEU A 566 -3.90 -21.94 -19.15
CA LEU A 566 -5.15 -22.25 -18.45
C LEU A 566 -5.79 -23.53 -19.00
N GLU A 567 -5.74 -23.74 -20.30
CA GLU A 567 -6.18 -24.98 -20.96
C GLU A 567 -5.28 -26.16 -20.56
N ASP A 568 -3.95 -25.99 -20.65
CA ASP A 568 -2.96 -27.03 -20.35
C ASP A 568 -3.06 -27.54 -18.90
N PHE A 569 -3.36 -26.65 -17.94
CA PHE A 569 -3.49 -26.98 -16.52
C PHE A 569 -4.93 -27.21 -16.04
N ASN A 570 -5.91 -27.23 -16.94
CA ASN A 570 -7.32 -27.51 -16.63
C ASN A 570 -7.88 -26.49 -15.60
N LEU A 571 -7.63 -25.20 -15.85
CA LEU A 571 -8.02 -24.09 -15.00
C LEU A 571 -9.13 -23.25 -15.68
N ASP A 572 -10.17 -22.90 -14.92
CA ASP A 572 -11.20 -21.95 -15.36
C ASP A 572 -10.81 -20.54 -14.94
N PHE A 573 -10.88 -19.61 -15.88
CA PHE A 573 -10.68 -18.19 -15.63
C PHE A 573 -11.90 -17.59 -14.92
N LEU A 574 -11.68 -16.90 -13.79
CA LEU A 574 -12.75 -16.25 -13.00
C LEU A 574 -12.85 -14.75 -13.21
N GLY A 575 -11.82 -14.13 -13.79
CA GLY A 575 -11.79 -12.70 -14.11
C GLY A 575 -10.51 -11.99 -13.69
N PHE A 576 -10.20 -10.90 -14.41
CA PHE A 576 -9.13 -9.97 -14.03
C PHE A 576 -9.52 -9.10 -12.85
N VAL A 577 -8.52 -8.78 -12.03
CA VAL A 577 -8.63 -7.89 -10.87
C VAL A 577 -8.07 -6.51 -11.23
N PHE A 578 -8.87 -5.48 -11.07
CA PHE A 578 -8.47 -4.09 -11.28
C PHE A 578 -8.66 -3.26 -10.02
N SER A 579 -7.85 -2.24 -9.85
CA SER A 579 -7.94 -1.30 -8.73
C SER A 579 -9.18 -0.38 -8.79
N ASN A 580 -9.75 -0.22 -10.01
CA ASN A 580 -10.98 0.54 -10.25
C ASN A 580 -11.79 -0.09 -11.40
N ASP A 581 -13.07 0.26 -11.46
CA ASP A 581 -14.00 -0.30 -12.46
C ASP A 581 -13.96 0.42 -13.82
N LEU A 582 -13.14 1.44 -14.01
CA LEU A 582 -13.12 2.21 -15.28
C LEU A 582 -12.69 1.35 -16.45
N ILE A 583 -11.69 0.49 -16.25
CA ILE A 583 -11.21 -0.44 -17.28
C ILE A 583 -12.33 -1.41 -17.67
N LYS A 584 -13.00 -2.04 -16.67
CA LYS A 584 -14.14 -2.95 -16.92
C LYS A 584 -15.27 -2.25 -17.66
N LYS A 585 -15.60 -1.01 -17.29
CA LYS A 585 -16.62 -0.19 -17.97
C LYS A 585 -16.24 0.13 -19.42
N LYS A 586 -14.95 0.46 -19.68
CA LYS A 586 -14.44 0.72 -21.03
C LYS A 586 -14.51 -0.55 -21.88
N TYR A 587 -14.05 -1.68 -21.32
CA TYR A 587 -14.15 -2.99 -22.00
C TYR A 587 -15.59 -3.35 -22.36
N SER A 588 -16.54 -3.25 -21.43
CA SER A 588 -17.96 -3.59 -21.65
C SER A 588 -18.61 -2.75 -22.74
N LYS A 589 -18.15 -1.52 -22.98
CA LYS A 589 -18.64 -0.68 -24.08
C LYS A 589 -18.17 -1.20 -25.45
N ILE A 590 -16.96 -1.77 -25.51
CA ILE A 590 -16.38 -2.28 -26.76
C ILE A 590 -16.90 -3.69 -27.06
N PHE A 591 -17.05 -4.51 -26.01
CA PHE A 591 -17.49 -5.90 -26.10
C PHE A 591 -18.79 -6.15 -25.30
N PRO A 592 -19.95 -5.59 -25.72
CA PRO A 592 -21.20 -5.69 -24.96
C PRO A 592 -21.76 -7.13 -24.89
N GLY A 593 -21.32 -8.02 -25.80
CA GLY A 593 -21.67 -9.43 -25.78
C GLY A 593 -21.00 -10.25 -24.71
N ASP A 594 -19.82 -9.82 -24.20
CA ASP A 594 -19.11 -10.49 -23.10
C ASP A 594 -19.55 -9.93 -21.74
N LYS A 595 -20.77 -10.27 -21.33
CA LYS A 595 -21.37 -9.76 -20.08
C LYS A 595 -20.58 -10.13 -18.83
N ASN A 596 -19.86 -11.26 -18.87
CA ASN A 596 -19.09 -11.77 -17.74
C ASN A 596 -17.63 -11.35 -17.77
N LEU A 597 -17.18 -10.66 -18.82
CA LEU A 597 -15.77 -10.21 -18.96
C LEU A 597 -14.76 -11.38 -18.90
N LEU A 598 -15.13 -12.55 -19.45
CA LEU A 598 -14.33 -13.77 -19.38
C LEU A 598 -13.67 -14.16 -20.71
N ASN A 599 -14.00 -13.50 -21.80
CA ASN A 599 -13.42 -13.80 -23.11
C ASN A 599 -11.99 -13.24 -23.19
N LEU A 600 -11.00 -14.14 -23.11
CA LEU A 600 -9.58 -13.77 -23.12
C LEU A 600 -9.13 -13.26 -24.50
N ASP A 601 -9.75 -13.67 -25.61
CA ASP A 601 -9.42 -13.15 -26.94
C ASP A 601 -9.85 -11.68 -27.07
N ASN A 602 -11.04 -11.34 -26.54
CA ASN A 602 -11.49 -9.94 -26.46
C ASN A 602 -10.58 -9.09 -25.55
N TRP A 603 -10.13 -9.64 -24.42
CA TRP A 603 -9.18 -8.95 -23.53
C TRP A 603 -7.82 -8.75 -24.21
N HIS A 604 -7.35 -9.72 -25.00
CA HIS A 604 -6.10 -9.58 -25.75
C HIS A 604 -6.20 -8.43 -26.76
N TYR A 605 -7.30 -8.40 -27.55
CA TYR A 605 -7.54 -7.29 -28.47
C TYR A 605 -7.66 -5.95 -27.76
N PHE A 606 -8.39 -5.93 -26.64
CA PHE A 606 -8.54 -4.72 -25.81
C PHE A 606 -7.19 -4.17 -25.32
N GLU A 607 -6.29 -5.05 -24.88
CA GLU A 607 -4.96 -4.65 -24.39
C GLU A 607 -4.08 -4.07 -25.51
N ILE A 608 -4.12 -4.63 -26.71
CA ILE A 608 -3.39 -4.09 -27.88
C ILE A 608 -3.78 -2.64 -28.15
N GLU A 609 -5.09 -2.35 -28.12
CA GLU A 609 -5.62 -1.01 -28.33
C GLU A 609 -5.46 -0.08 -27.09
N ASN A 610 -5.21 -0.65 -25.93
CA ASN A 610 -5.12 0.06 -24.66
C ASN A 610 -3.92 -0.45 -23.84
N THR A 611 -2.72 -0.17 -24.31
CA THR A 611 -1.45 -0.72 -23.82
C THR A 611 -1.20 -0.54 -22.32
N ASN A 612 -1.81 0.48 -21.69
CA ASN A 612 -1.71 0.75 -20.26
C ASN A 612 -2.71 -0.04 -19.39
N THR A 613 -3.50 -0.94 -19.96
CA THR A 613 -4.52 -1.72 -19.24
C THR A 613 -3.93 -2.52 -18.10
N PHE A 614 -2.78 -3.14 -18.31
CA PHE A 614 -2.09 -3.99 -17.34
C PHE A 614 -0.68 -3.48 -17.03
N ILE A 615 -0.53 -2.15 -16.91
CA ILE A 615 0.76 -1.49 -16.72
C ILE A 615 1.55 -2.02 -15.51
N ASN A 616 0.87 -2.44 -14.44
CA ASN A 616 1.54 -3.04 -13.29
C ASN A 616 1.78 -4.53 -13.53
N MET A 617 0.74 -5.29 -13.75
CA MET A 617 0.73 -6.71 -14.11
C MET A 617 -0.69 -7.22 -14.39
N TYR A 618 -0.82 -8.33 -15.09
CA TYR A 618 -2.04 -9.13 -15.06
C TYR A 618 -2.24 -9.64 -13.64
N GLN A 619 -3.37 -9.36 -13.03
CA GLN A 619 -3.83 -10.03 -11.81
C GLN A 619 -5.18 -10.64 -12.09
N PHE A 620 -5.33 -11.92 -11.82
CA PHE A 620 -6.56 -12.65 -12.10
C PHE A 620 -6.73 -13.85 -11.17
N PHE A 621 -7.97 -14.30 -11.04
CA PHE A 621 -8.29 -15.52 -10.31
C PHE A 621 -8.62 -16.64 -11.28
N VAL A 622 -8.23 -17.85 -10.89
CA VAL A 622 -8.56 -19.10 -11.56
C VAL A 622 -9.01 -20.15 -10.55
N LYS A 623 -9.81 -21.12 -10.99
CA LYS A 623 -10.17 -22.31 -10.20
C LYS A 623 -9.81 -23.57 -10.98
N LYS A 624 -9.62 -24.68 -10.24
CA LYS A 624 -9.46 -26.01 -10.84
C LYS A 624 -10.82 -26.47 -11.41
N ARG A 625 -10.81 -27.05 -12.62
CA ARG A 625 -12.01 -27.66 -13.23
C ARG A 625 -12.46 -28.90 -12.51
#